data_f70353a0e87cb76e23020d04342546d4
#
_entry.id   f70353a0e87cb76e23020d04342546d4
#
_cell.length_a   1.000
_cell.length_b   1.000
_cell.length_c   1.000
_cell.angle_alpha   90.00
_cell.angle_beta   90.00
_cell.angle_gamma   90.00
#
_symmetry.space_group_name_H-M   'P 1'
#
loop_
_entity.id
_entity.type
_entity.pdbx_description
1 polymer ?
#
loop_
_entity_poly.entity_id
_entity_poly.type
_entity_poly.pdbx_seq_one_letter_code
_entity_poly.pdbx_strand_id
1 'polypeptide(L)'
;MEMYCEKGLNRKDCELKIMEKYKCPFHVYRVEPINIGGFLGFFSKPGVRLWFYFSPSSHKNSSWANQVNETANHPASLEEEKKKLIAVGKSYEQPAANLSVGNTSIANTGIANTSIVNTRDAAQQLLNTINDSLNELKEKVSGGKEEHPAFTRAAELLKMNDFSEKYIKSVLERLRKEMPLETLEDPNAVQEKMLEWIGESISIYKEETPARKPRIMVLVGPTGVGKTTTISKLAAVYVIGREGVPPVEVRIITIDLFRIGAKEQLEKTGNIMQIPVLSADDKMALRKEIALNFEDTDLFLIDTIGNSPKDAAKLGEMKEILDGCGKTAEFHLVISAGTKTSDIENILRQFEPFNYRSVILTKLDETEHVGNIISVLADKKKSVSYITDGQKIPLNINKAAVVRFLINLEGFKVDRDKIEKRFPSGEADQFKWK
;
A
#
# COMPACT_ATOMS: atom_id res chain seq x y z
N MET A 1 -3.42 -13.00 -35.28
CA MET A 1 -4.45 -11.95 -35.47
C MET A 1 -3.80 -10.66 -35.03
N GLU A 2 -3.49 -9.79 -35.96
CA GLU A 2 -2.81 -8.54 -35.66
C GLU A 2 -3.80 -7.54 -35.04
N MET A 3 -3.42 -6.89 -33.96
CA MET A 3 -4.22 -5.91 -33.24
C MET A 3 -3.67 -4.51 -33.45
N TYR A 4 -4.53 -3.58 -33.74
CA TYR A 4 -4.21 -2.18 -33.99
C TYR A 4 -4.90 -1.30 -32.96
N CYS A 5 -4.39 -0.08 -32.75
CA CYS A 5 -5.06 0.88 -31.87
C CYS A 5 -5.09 2.29 -32.48
N GLU A 6 -6.18 3.03 -32.20
CA GLU A 6 -6.33 4.44 -32.57
C GLU A 6 -6.81 5.25 -31.36
N LYS A 7 -6.41 6.53 -31.28
CA LYS A 7 -6.76 7.44 -30.19
C LYS A 7 -7.65 8.57 -30.69
N GLY A 8 -8.67 8.91 -29.90
CA GLY A 8 -9.60 9.98 -30.23
C GLY A 8 -10.33 10.56 -29.04
N LEU A 9 -11.05 11.66 -29.25
CA LEU A 9 -11.81 12.33 -28.19
C LEU A 9 -12.96 11.47 -27.66
N ASN A 10 -13.52 10.62 -28.48
CA ASN A 10 -14.54 9.65 -28.13
C ASN A 10 -14.50 8.46 -29.10
N ARG A 11 -15.32 7.43 -28.83
CA ARG A 11 -15.37 6.22 -29.64
C ARG A 11 -15.68 6.49 -31.12
N LYS A 12 -16.64 7.37 -31.43
CA LYS A 12 -17.02 7.72 -32.81
C LYS A 12 -15.88 8.41 -33.57
N ASP A 13 -15.11 9.26 -32.89
CA ASP A 13 -13.94 9.93 -33.47
C ASP A 13 -12.85 8.91 -33.83
N CYS A 14 -12.60 7.89 -32.98
CA CYS A 14 -11.70 6.80 -33.28
C CYS A 14 -12.20 5.97 -34.50
N GLU A 15 -13.47 5.59 -34.51
CA GLU A 15 -14.08 4.81 -35.60
C GLU A 15 -14.00 5.55 -36.92
N LEU A 16 -14.28 6.87 -36.96
CA LEU A 16 -14.12 7.70 -38.15
C LEU A 16 -12.67 7.75 -38.65
N LYS A 17 -11.71 7.96 -37.75
CA LYS A 17 -10.28 7.94 -38.08
C LYS A 17 -9.83 6.60 -38.66
N ILE A 18 -10.32 5.49 -38.10
CA ILE A 18 -10.01 4.15 -38.58
C ILE A 18 -10.61 3.95 -39.97
N MET A 19 -11.87 4.34 -40.20
CA MET A 19 -12.51 4.24 -41.50
C MET A 19 -11.81 5.09 -42.56
N GLU A 20 -11.44 6.32 -42.23
CA GLU A 20 -10.74 7.24 -43.13
C GLU A 20 -9.34 6.74 -43.48
N LYS A 21 -8.60 6.24 -42.47
CA LYS A 21 -7.21 5.80 -42.59
C LYS A 21 -7.08 4.46 -43.31
N TYR A 22 -7.93 3.50 -42.95
CA TYR A 22 -7.78 2.11 -43.39
C TYR A 22 -8.78 1.69 -44.46
N LYS A 23 -9.89 2.39 -44.64
CA LYS A 23 -10.93 2.18 -45.67
C LYS A 23 -11.41 0.73 -45.78
N CYS A 24 -11.37 -0.05 -44.71
CA CYS A 24 -11.81 -1.43 -44.66
C CYS A 24 -12.59 -1.73 -43.36
N PRO A 25 -13.49 -2.72 -43.40
CA PRO A 25 -14.27 -3.11 -42.23
C PRO A 25 -13.36 -3.61 -41.10
N PHE A 26 -13.63 -3.19 -39.91
CA PHE A 26 -12.88 -3.58 -38.71
C PHE A 26 -13.81 -4.00 -37.56
N HIS A 27 -13.29 -4.77 -36.61
CA HIS A 27 -13.98 -5.17 -35.41
C HIS A 27 -13.32 -4.53 -34.21
N VAL A 28 -14.11 -3.85 -33.40
CA VAL A 28 -13.65 -3.27 -32.12
C VAL A 28 -13.49 -4.37 -31.10
N TYR A 29 -12.28 -4.50 -30.57
CA TYR A 29 -11.97 -5.45 -29.51
C TYR A 29 -12.15 -4.83 -28.12
N ARG A 30 -11.61 -3.60 -27.91
CA ARG A 30 -11.62 -2.93 -26.61
C ARG A 30 -11.58 -1.43 -26.76
N VAL A 31 -12.25 -0.72 -25.84
CA VAL A 31 -12.20 0.74 -25.71
C VAL A 31 -11.69 1.08 -24.33
N GLU A 32 -10.61 1.86 -24.24
CA GLU A 32 -9.99 2.29 -23.00
C GLU A 32 -10.07 3.81 -22.88
N PRO A 33 -10.47 4.35 -21.71
CA PRO A 33 -10.36 5.78 -21.46
C PRO A 33 -8.88 6.17 -21.32
N ILE A 34 -8.48 7.26 -21.96
CA ILE A 34 -7.13 7.82 -21.89
C ILE A 34 -7.20 9.33 -21.75
N ASN A 35 -6.11 9.96 -21.37
CA ASN A 35 -5.93 11.39 -21.47
C ASN A 35 -5.13 11.73 -22.74
N ILE A 36 -5.63 12.66 -23.56
CA ILE A 36 -5.01 13.06 -24.81
C ILE A 36 -4.47 14.48 -24.69
N GLY A 37 -3.20 14.68 -25.10
CA GLY A 37 -2.52 15.97 -25.07
C GLY A 37 -2.09 16.35 -23.63
N GLY A 38 -1.54 17.56 -23.51
CA GLY A 38 -1.00 18.10 -22.24
C GLY A 38 0.50 18.00 -22.16
N PHE A 39 1.12 19.03 -21.59
CA PHE A 39 2.53 19.07 -21.27
C PHE A 39 2.66 18.68 -19.79
N LEU A 40 3.43 17.63 -19.46
CA LEU A 40 3.61 17.10 -18.08
C LEU A 40 2.31 16.77 -17.32
N GLY A 41 1.24 16.34 -18.03
CA GLY A 41 -0.05 16.02 -17.41
C GLY A 41 -0.98 17.21 -17.15
N PHE A 42 -0.54 18.43 -17.41
CA PHE A 42 -1.38 19.62 -17.36
C PHE A 42 -2.08 19.85 -18.70
N PHE A 43 -3.37 20.26 -18.66
CA PHE A 43 -4.22 20.55 -19.84
C PHE A 43 -4.54 19.31 -20.72
N SER A 44 -4.45 18.10 -20.21
CA SER A 44 -4.92 16.91 -20.92
C SER A 44 -6.46 16.89 -21.02
N LYS A 45 -6.99 16.48 -22.17
CA LYS A 45 -8.43 16.29 -22.37
C LYS A 45 -8.77 14.82 -22.25
N PRO A 46 -9.93 14.46 -21.67
CA PRO A 46 -10.37 13.08 -21.67
C PRO A 46 -10.61 12.60 -23.10
N GLY A 47 -10.17 11.40 -23.40
CA GLY A 47 -10.32 10.76 -24.69
C GLY A 47 -10.39 9.25 -24.55
N VAL A 48 -10.36 8.54 -25.65
CA VAL A 48 -10.41 7.08 -25.68
C VAL A 48 -9.36 6.51 -26.62
N ARG A 49 -8.87 5.32 -26.26
CA ARG A 49 -8.07 4.46 -27.12
C ARG A 49 -8.95 3.27 -27.53
N LEU A 50 -9.06 3.03 -28.83
CA LEU A 50 -9.86 1.98 -29.41
C LEU A 50 -8.92 0.92 -30.01
N TRP A 51 -9.02 -0.31 -29.50
CA TRP A 51 -8.31 -1.46 -30.02
C TRP A 51 -9.19 -2.21 -31.01
N PHE A 52 -8.65 -2.56 -32.16
CA PHE A 52 -9.42 -3.17 -33.27
C PHE A 52 -8.57 -4.14 -34.10
N TYR A 53 -9.25 -4.97 -34.87
CA TYR A 53 -8.63 -5.89 -35.82
C TYR A 53 -9.46 -5.97 -37.09
N PHE A 54 -8.84 -6.40 -38.18
CA PHE A 54 -9.49 -6.59 -39.44
C PHE A 54 -9.94 -8.03 -39.63
N SER A 55 -11.09 -8.25 -40.33
CA SER A 55 -11.55 -9.59 -40.70
C SER A 55 -10.59 -10.25 -41.65
N PRO A 56 -10.31 -11.55 -41.54
CA PRO A 56 -9.37 -12.25 -42.44
C PRO A 56 -9.71 -12.19 -43.91
N SER A 57 -10.98 -11.94 -44.27
CA SER A 57 -11.47 -11.82 -45.64
C SER A 57 -11.13 -10.50 -46.32
N SER A 58 -10.70 -9.45 -45.61
CA SER A 58 -10.41 -8.13 -46.14
C SER A 58 -8.97 -7.91 -46.62
N HIS A 59 -8.07 -8.88 -46.35
CA HIS A 59 -6.63 -8.75 -46.63
C HIS A 59 -6.16 -9.09 -48.05
N LYS A 60 -7.07 -9.42 -48.99
CA LYS A 60 -6.63 -9.89 -50.30
C LYS A 60 -6.34 -8.81 -51.38
N ASN A 61 -6.59 -7.54 -51.12
CA ASN A 61 -6.31 -6.48 -52.10
C ASN A 61 -5.92 -5.14 -51.44
N SER A 62 -4.71 -5.00 -50.92
CA SER A 62 -4.15 -3.68 -50.68
C SER A 62 -2.64 -3.66 -50.56
N SER A 63 -2.01 -2.90 -51.45
CA SER A 63 -0.56 -2.69 -51.59
C SER A 63 0.08 -1.84 -50.50
N TRP A 64 -0.59 -1.58 -49.37
CA TRP A 64 -0.14 -0.66 -48.33
C TRP A 64 0.32 -1.33 -47.03
N ALA A 65 0.27 -2.67 -46.95
CA ALA A 65 0.82 -3.43 -45.81
C ALA A 65 2.33 -3.17 -45.59
N ASN A 66 3.02 -2.67 -46.64
CA ASN A 66 4.46 -2.33 -46.54
C ASN A 66 4.73 -0.91 -45.99
N GLN A 67 3.71 -0.01 -45.96
CA GLN A 67 3.92 1.35 -45.41
C GLN A 67 3.74 1.47 -43.90
N VAL A 68 3.13 0.49 -43.24
CA VAL A 68 2.88 0.52 -41.80
C VAL A 68 4.11 0.06 -40.99
N ASN A 69 5.02 -0.68 -41.62
CA ASN A 69 6.26 -1.13 -40.95
C ASN A 69 7.38 -0.06 -40.88
N GLU A 70 7.28 1.03 -41.65
CA GLU A 70 8.32 2.06 -41.61
C GLU A 70 8.12 3.15 -40.56
N THR A 71 6.93 3.25 -39.94
CA THR A 71 6.67 4.24 -38.85
C THR A 71 6.84 3.70 -37.42
N ALA A 72 7.11 2.41 -37.27
CA ALA A 72 7.28 1.79 -35.94
C ALA A 72 8.73 1.69 -35.48
N ASN A 73 9.71 2.02 -36.32
CA ASN A 73 11.14 1.90 -36.00
C ASN A 73 11.87 3.22 -36.34
N HIS A 74 11.80 4.21 -35.45
CA HIS A 74 12.80 5.28 -35.43
C HIS A 74 13.31 5.49 -34.00
N PRO A 75 14.51 4.95 -33.69
CA PRO A 75 15.19 5.24 -32.42
C PRO A 75 15.77 6.65 -32.34
N ALA A 76 15.74 7.44 -33.42
CA ALA A 76 16.36 8.77 -33.49
C ALA A 76 15.63 9.87 -32.71
N SER A 77 14.34 9.73 -32.39
CA SER A 77 13.58 10.78 -31.69
C SER A 77 13.85 10.82 -30.17
N LEU A 78 14.21 9.71 -29.59
CA LEU A 78 14.48 9.61 -28.14
C LEU A 78 15.86 10.19 -27.75
N GLU A 79 16.84 10.10 -28.64
CA GLU A 79 18.16 10.72 -28.41
C GLU A 79 18.15 12.23 -28.62
N GLU A 80 17.36 12.74 -29.56
CA GLU A 80 17.19 14.19 -29.73
C GLU A 80 16.43 14.83 -28.56
N GLU A 81 15.39 14.18 -28.04
CA GLU A 81 14.70 14.65 -26.84
C GLU A 81 15.59 14.58 -25.58
N LYS A 82 16.41 13.54 -25.44
CA LYS A 82 17.41 13.48 -24.36
C LYS A 82 18.46 14.60 -24.48
N LYS A 83 18.91 14.93 -25.68
CA LYS A 83 19.86 16.04 -25.88
C LYS A 83 19.23 17.41 -25.58
N LYS A 84 17.95 17.61 -25.89
CA LYS A 84 17.21 18.83 -25.50
C LYS A 84 17.02 18.95 -24.01
N LEU A 85 16.75 17.85 -23.28
CA LEU A 85 16.62 17.83 -21.83
C LEU A 85 17.96 18.11 -21.11
N ILE A 86 19.07 17.62 -21.65
CA ILE A 86 20.42 17.89 -21.10
C ILE A 86 20.85 19.34 -21.34
N ALA A 87 20.42 19.95 -22.43
CA ALA A 87 20.71 21.36 -22.73
C ALA A 87 19.95 22.33 -21.81
N VAL A 88 18.70 21.98 -21.40
CA VAL A 88 17.90 22.80 -20.47
C VAL A 88 18.42 22.65 -19.03
N GLY A 89 18.96 21.47 -18.63
CA GLY A 89 19.55 21.25 -17.30
C GLY A 89 20.83 22.02 -17.05
N LYS A 90 21.59 22.38 -18.12
CA LYS A 90 22.87 23.14 -18.00
C LYS A 90 22.68 24.65 -17.90
N SER A 91 21.50 25.19 -18.08
CA SER A 91 21.25 26.63 -17.98
C SER A 91 20.90 27.13 -16.57
N TYR A 92 20.88 26.27 -15.56
CA TYR A 92 20.57 26.64 -14.17
C TYR A 92 21.76 26.57 -13.21
N GLU A 93 22.98 26.35 -13.74
CA GLU A 93 24.21 26.49 -12.94
C GLU A 93 24.99 27.72 -13.39
N GLN A 94 24.71 28.86 -12.80
CA GLN A 94 25.66 29.98 -12.73
C GLN A 94 25.80 30.47 -11.30
N PRO A 95 27.04 30.72 -10.85
CA PRO A 95 27.35 31.05 -9.46
C PRO A 95 27.10 32.51 -9.17
N ALA A 96 26.57 32.78 -7.97
CA ALA A 96 26.41 34.13 -7.47
C ALA A 96 27.77 34.80 -7.24
N ALA A 97 28.02 35.85 -8.02
CA ALA A 97 29.18 36.69 -7.86
C ALA A 97 28.99 37.75 -6.78
N ASN A 98 29.96 37.86 -5.94
CA ASN A 98 30.45 38.98 -5.11
C ASN A 98 29.63 40.29 -5.09
N LEU A 99 29.11 40.60 -3.92
CA LEU A 99 28.84 41.99 -3.53
C LEU A 99 29.71 42.32 -2.32
N SER A 100 30.75 43.10 -2.59
CA SER A 100 31.57 43.83 -1.62
C SER A 100 30.73 45.00 -1.05
N VAL A 101 30.59 45.11 0.25
CA VAL A 101 30.17 46.34 0.93
C VAL A 101 31.16 46.63 2.03
N GLY A 102 31.57 47.88 2.00
CA GLY A 102 32.66 48.47 2.70
C GLY A 102 32.55 48.51 4.22
N ASN A 103 33.74 48.73 4.78
CA ASN A 103 34.06 48.99 6.15
C ASN A 103 33.25 50.14 6.77
N THR A 104 32.70 49.89 7.94
CA THR A 104 32.65 50.91 9.02
C THR A 104 32.89 50.21 10.35
N SER A 105 33.96 50.65 10.98
CA SER A 105 34.39 50.30 12.32
C SER A 105 33.47 50.78 13.41
N ILE A 106 33.10 49.91 14.35
CA ILE A 106 32.89 50.29 15.77
C ILE A 106 33.37 49.13 16.65
N ALA A 107 34.22 49.52 17.59
CA ALA A 107 34.91 48.65 18.54
C ALA A 107 34.05 48.16 19.70
N ASN A 108 34.56 47.11 20.31
CA ASN A 108 34.34 46.62 21.70
C ASN A 108 33.04 45.90 22.07
N THR A 109 33.19 44.69 22.36
CA THR A 109 33.29 43.97 23.66
C THR A 109 32.77 42.54 23.56
N GLY A 110 33.58 41.61 24.08
CA GLY A 110 33.07 40.50 24.83
C GLY A 110 33.07 39.13 24.20
N ILE A 111 34.24 38.50 24.17
CA ILE A 111 34.49 37.09 24.54
C ILE A 111 33.23 36.34 25.01
N ALA A 112 32.73 35.40 24.24
CA ALA A 112 32.14 34.15 24.66
C ALA A 112 31.13 33.55 23.63
N ASN A 113 31.56 33.09 22.48
CA ASN A 113 30.70 32.19 21.67
C ASN A 113 31.47 31.25 20.71
N THR A 114 32.82 31.23 20.75
CA THR A 114 33.61 30.37 19.85
C THR A 114 34.01 29.03 20.47
N SER A 115 33.75 28.80 21.77
CA SER A 115 34.18 27.58 22.48
C SER A 115 33.05 26.53 22.61
N ILE A 116 31.80 26.87 22.31
CA ILE A 116 30.69 25.92 22.47
C ILE A 116 30.44 25.08 21.20
N VAL A 117 30.73 25.60 20.03
CA VAL A 117 30.54 24.85 18.77
C VAL A 117 31.61 23.78 18.62
N ASN A 118 32.88 24.10 18.97
CA ASN A 118 33.99 23.13 18.88
C ASN A 118 33.91 21.98 19.92
N THR A 119 33.21 22.17 21.04
CA THR A 119 33.04 21.11 22.03
C THR A 119 31.95 20.13 21.66
N ARG A 120 30.91 20.52 20.92
CA ARG A 120 29.90 19.62 20.41
C ARG A 120 30.42 18.70 19.30
N ASP A 121 31.15 19.26 18.34
CA ASP A 121 31.75 18.46 17.25
C ASP A 121 32.84 17.53 17.77
N ALA A 122 33.67 17.97 18.73
CA ALA A 122 34.64 17.12 19.39
C ALA A 122 33.98 16.02 20.25
N ALA A 123 32.87 16.32 20.93
CA ALA A 123 32.10 15.30 21.67
C ALA A 123 31.42 14.28 20.73
N GLN A 124 30.93 14.73 19.58
CA GLN A 124 30.34 13.84 18.58
C GLN A 124 31.41 12.95 17.92
N GLN A 125 32.59 13.51 17.62
CA GLN A 125 33.73 12.72 17.13
C GLN A 125 34.24 11.70 18.17
N LEU A 126 34.29 12.09 19.44
CA LEU A 126 34.64 11.18 20.53
C LEU A 126 33.60 10.06 20.69
N LEU A 127 32.30 10.38 20.60
CA LEU A 127 31.23 9.38 20.65
C LEU A 127 31.31 8.41 19.45
N ASN A 128 31.58 8.91 18.26
CA ASN A 128 31.76 8.07 17.08
C ASN A 128 33.01 7.18 17.25
N THR A 129 34.14 7.72 17.69
CA THR A 129 35.38 6.97 17.96
C THR A 129 35.19 5.91 19.07
N ILE A 130 34.42 6.23 20.11
CA ILE A 130 34.08 5.28 21.17
C ILE A 130 33.15 4.18 20.64
N ASN A 131 32.18 4.53 19.81
CA ASN A 131 31.29 3.55 19.16
C ASN A 131 32.04 2.64 18.19
N ASP A 132 32.97 3.19 17.41
CA ASP A 132 33.82 2.42 16.50
C ASP A 132 34.77 1.49 17.29
N SER A 133 35.37 2.00 18.38
CA SER A 133 36.20 1.19 19.29
C SER A 133 35.40 0.13 20.03
N LEU A 134 34.17 0.41 20.42
CA LEU A 134 33.24 -0.57 21.01
C LEU A 134 32.82 -1.63 20.00
N ASN A 135 32.63 -1.25 18.74
CA ASN A 135 32.32 -2.21 17.67
C ASN A 135 33.55 -3.08 17.35
N GLU A 136 34.77 -2.50 17.26
CA GLU A 136 36.00 -3.26 17.13
C GLU A 136 36.30 -4.16 18.34
N LEU A 137 35.99 -3.71 19.56
CA LEU A 137 36.11 -4.54 20.76
C LEU A 137 35.04 -5.63 20.79
N LYS A 138 33.81 -5.36 20.33
CA LYS A 138 32.80 -6.39 20.14
C LYS A 138 33.20 -7.41 19.10
N GLU A 139 33.82 -7.00 17.99
CA GLU A 139 34.37 -7.91 16.98
C GLU A 139 35.56 -8.71 17.52
N LYS A 140 36.42 -8.10 18.34
CA LYS A 140 37.58 -8.77 18.97
C LYS A 140 37.22 -9.63 20.18
N VAL A 141 36.17 -9.29 20.92
CA VAL A 141 35.65 -10.09 22.06
C VAL A 141 34.70 -11.18 21.60
N SER A 142 34.05 -11.04 20.46
CA SER A 142 33.44 -12.16 19.74
C SER A 142 34.48 -13.04 19.03
N GLY A 143 35.72 -12.99 19.54
CA GLY A 143 36.84 -13.75 19.05
C GLY A 143 36.50 -15.21 18.78
N GLY A 144 36.39 -15.55 17.49
CA GLY A 144 36.69 -16.86 17.01
C GLY A 144 35.80 -18.03 17.41
N LYS A 145 34.50 -17.81 17.74
CA LYS A 145 33.50 -18.85 17.50
C LYS A 145 32.94 -18.58 16.12
N GLU A 146 33.37 -19.38 15.15
CA GLU A 146 32.70 -19.45 13.84
C GLU A 146 31.21 -19.60 14.13
N GLU A 147 30.44 -18.55 13.82
CA GLU A 147 29.01 -18.58 14.03
C GLU A 147 28.45 -19.71 13.15
N HIS A 148 27.69 -20.61 13.75
CA HIS A 148 27.18 -21.77 13.03
C HIS A 148 26.50 -21.34 11.73
N PRO A 149 26.76 -21.96 10.55
CA PRO A 149 26.25 -21.52 9.24
C PRO A 149 24.74 -21.36 9.18
N ALA A 150 24.00 -22.03 10.06
CA ALA A 150 22.56 -21.92 10.19
C ALA A 150 22.10 -20.48 10.53
N PHE A 151 22.85 -19.73 11.33
CA PHE A 151 22.49 -18.36 11.70
C PHE A 151 22.63 -17.40 10.50
N THR A 152 23.70 -17.55 9.73
CA THR A 152 23.93 -16.76 8.52
C THR A 152 22.81 -17.02 7.52
N ARG A 153 22.48 -18.29 7.24
CA ARG A 153 21.38 -18.67 6.33
C ARG A 153 20.03 -18.17 6.82
N ALA A 154 19.75 -18.26 8.13
CA ALA A 154 18.51 -17.74 8.73
C ALA A 154 18.41 -16.22 8.56
N ALA A 155 19.50 -15.49 8.79
CA ALA A 155 19.54 -14.04 8.58
C ALA A 155 19.33 -13.66 7.11
N GLU A 156 19.94 -14.36 6.18
CA GLU A 156 19.77 -14.15 4.74
C GLU A 156 18.33 -14.38 4.29
N LEU A 157 17.69 -15.47 4.73
CA LEU A 157 16.28 -15.74 4.42
C LEU A 157 15.34 -14.65 4.93
N LEU A 158 15.57 -14.15 6.16
CA LEU A 158 14.76 -13.08 6.72
C LEU A 158 15.01 -11.75 6.00
N LYS A 159 16.28 -11.44 5.65
CA LYS A 159 16.63 -10.25 4.87
C LYS A 159 16.01 -10.26 3.48
N MET A 160 16.04 -11.40 2.80
CA MET A 160 15.43 -11.59 1.48
C MET A 160 13.92 -11.27 1.51
N ASN A 161 13.26 -11.52 2.62
CA ASN A 161 11.84 -11.24 2.82
C ASN A 161 11.55 -9.85 3.46
N ASP A 162 12.51 -8.93 3.47
CA ASP A 162 12.39 -7.57 4.02
C ASP A 162 12.04 -7.50 5.53
N PHE A 163 12.39 -8.52 6.33
CA PHE A 163 12.24 -8.40 7.77
C PHE A 163 13.15 -7.32 8.35
N SER A 164 12.67 -6.59 9.36
CA SER A 164 13.46 -5.54 10.01
C SER A 164 14.66 -6.13 10.77
N GLU A 165 15.77 -5.39 10.81
CA GLU A 165 16.99 -5.80 11.55
C GLU A 165 16.71 -6.15 13.02
N LYS A 166 15.79 -5.44 13.67
CA LYS A 166 15.35 -5.72 15.03
C LYS A 166 14.68 -7.08 15.13
N TYR A 167 13.81 -7.41 14.18
CA TYR A 167 13.11 -8.69 14.12
C TYR A 167 14.09 -9.84 13.85
N ILE A 168 14.99 -9.66 12.88
CA ILE A 168 16.04 -10.62 12.53
C ILE A 168 16.87 -10.96 13.78
N LYS A 169 17.35 -9.94 14.50
CA LYS A 169 18.10 -10.16 15.75
C LYS A 169 17.33 -10.98 16.76
N SER A 170 16.03 -10.68 16.95
CA SER A 170 15.20 -11.42 17.92
C SER A 170 15.03 -12.90 17.54
N VAL A 171 14.85 -13.19 16.23
CA VAL A 171 14.75 -14.58 15.75
C VAL A 171 16.08 -15.33 15.90
N LEU A 172 17.22 -14.69 15.58
CA LEU A 172 18.54 -15.30 15.75
C LEU A 172 18.88 -15.55 17.22
N GLU A 173 18.53 -14.63 18.11
CA GLU A 173 18.68 -14.84 19.57
C GLU A 173 17.82 -16.00 20.06
N ARG A 174 16.60 -16.12 19.54
CA ARG A 174 15.71 -17.24 19.86
C ARG A 174 16.26 -18.56 19.32
N LEU A 175 16.82 -18.59 18.10
CA LEU A 175 17.51 -19.75 17.54
C LEU A 175 18.67 -20.21 18.45
N ARG A 176 19.52 -19.27 18.91
CA ARG A 176 20.64 -19.59 19.79
C ARG A 176 20.20 -20.17 21.14
N LYS A 177 19.05 -19.70 21.65
CA LYS A 177 18.56 -20.05 22.98
C LYS A 177 17.75 -21.33 22.99
N GLU A 178 16.94 -21.58 21.97
CA GLU A 178 15.91 -22.61 21.99
C GLU A 178 16.27 -23.84 21.13
N MET A 179 17.21 -23.72 20.16
CA MET A 179 17.56 -24.87 19.29
C MET A 179 18.85 -25.56 19.72
N PRO A 180 18.81 -26.89 19.90
CA PRO A 180 20.01 -27.71 20.11
C PRO A 180 20.94 -27.66 18.89
N LEU A 181 22.26 -27.79 19.11
CA LEU A 181 23.25 -27.77 18.02
C LEU A 181 23.00 -28.85 16.97
N GLU A 182 22.57 -30.05 17.37
CA GLU A 182 22.24 -31.16 16.44
C GLU A 182 21.09 -30.77 15.47
N THR A 183 20.11 -29.99 15.96
CA THR A 183 18.98 -29.55 15.12
C THR A 183 19.38 -28.39 14.20
N LEU A 184 20.40 -27.60 14.54
CA LEU A 184 20.94 -26.54 13.69
C LEU A 184 21.63 -27.08 12.43
N GLU A 185 22.06 -28.36 12.44
CA GLU A 185 22.64 -29.01 11.27
C GLU A 185 21.59 -29.35 10.20
N ASP A 186 20.28 -29.44 10.57
CA ASP A 186 19.19 -29.64 9.62
C ASP A 186 18.56 -28.31 9.17
N PRO A 187 18.84 -27.81 7.94
CA PRO A 187 18.28 -26.57 7.45
C PRO A 187 16.74 -26.57 7.38
N ASN A 188 16.11 -27.74 7.19
CA ASN A 188 14.65 -27.82 7.10
C ASN A 188 14.03 -27.66 8.50
N ALA A 189 14.61 -28.29 9.53
CA ALA A 189 14.17 -28.11 10.90
C ALA A 189 14.30 -26.66 11.38
N VAL A 190 15.38 -25.98 10.98
CA VAL A 190 15.58 -24.54 11.27
C VAL A 190 14.50 -23.70 10.59
N GLN A 191 14.24 -23.91 9.28
CA GLN A 191 13.21 -23.16 8.55
C GLN A 191 11.81 -23.42 9.12
N GLU A 192 11.46 -24.66 9.43
CA GLU A 192 10.17 -25.02 10.04
C GLU A 192 9.97 -24.30 11.37
N LYS A 193 11.01 -24.26 12.20
CA LYS A 193 10.95 -23.55 13.49
C LYS A 193 10.84 -22.02 13.32
N MET A 194 11.54 -21.45 12.36
CA MET A 194 11.41 -20.05 12.01
C MET A 194 10.01 -19.72 11.53
N LEU A 195 9.41 -20.53 10.65
CA LEU A 195 8.02 -20.34 10.19
C LEU A 195 7.02 -20.41 11.34
N GLU A 196 7.24 -21.32 12.32
CA GLU A 196 6.41 -21.37 13.52
C GLU A 196 6.49 -20.06 14.31
N TRP A 197 7.69 -19.53 14.57
CA TRP A 197 7.88 -18.28 15.31
C TRP A 197 7.38 -17.05 14.55
N ILE A 198 7.56 -17.01 13.23
CA ILE A 198 6.99 -15.94 12.39
C ILE A 198 5.47 -15.99 12.50
N GLY A 199 4.86 -17.17 12.39
CA GLY A 199 3.42 -17.34 12.53
C GLY A 199 2.89 -16.93 13.91
N GLU A 200 3.59 -17.29 14.99
CA GLU A 200 3.26 -16.88 16.36
C GLU A 200 3.31 -15.36 16.57
N SER A 201 4.15 -14.65 15.78
CA SER A 201 4.27 -13.20 15.88
C SER A 201 3.15 -12.44 15.16
N ILE A 202 2.39 -13.12 14.30
CA ILE A 202 1.28 -12.54 13.54
C ILE A 202 0.00 -12.62 14.37
N SER A 203 -0.50 -11.48 14.81
CA SER A 203 -1.76 -11.39 15.54
C SER A 203 -2.93 -11.21 14.58
N ILE A 204 -3.89 -12.11 14.61
CA ILE A 204 -5.13 -12.02 13.83
C ILE A 204 -6.25 -11.44 14.71
N TYR A 205 -6.94 -10.43 14.18
CA TYR A 205 -8.08 -9.82 14.85
C TYR A 205 -9.26 -10.79 14.87
N LYS A 206 -9.75 -11.05 16.08
CA LYS A 206 -10.97 -11.84 16.27
C LYS A 206 -12.15 -10.89 16.36
N GLU A 207 -13.06 -10.98 15.40
CA GLU A 207 -14.31 -10.22 15.46
C GLU A 207 -15.13 -10.68 16.67
N GLU A 208 -15.42 -9.73 17.54
CA GLU A 208 -16.39 -9.96 18.61
C GLU A 208 -17.78 -9.83 18.02
N THR A 209 -18.68 -10.77 18.32
CA THR A 209 -20.09 -10.62 17.98
C THR A 209 -20.61 -9.39 18.71
N PRO A 210 -21.09 -8.35 17.99
CA PRO A 210 -21.51 -7.13 18.64
C PRO A 210 -22.66 -7.42 19.59
N ALA A 211 -22.53 -6.93 20.82
CA ALA A 211 -23.56 -7.07 21.85
C ALA A 211 -24.90 -6.38 21.46
N ARG A 212 -24.84 -5.47 20.52
CA ARG A 212 -25.98 -4.70 19.96
C ARG A 212 -25.77 -4.43 18.49
N LYS A 213 -26.86 -4.51 17.71
CA LYS A 213 -26.96 -4.00 16.34
C LYS A 213 -27.40 -2.53 16.39
N PRO A 214 -27.06 -1.71 15.40
CA PRO A 214 -26.13 -1.99 14.30
C PRO A 214 -24.66 -1.95 14.73
N ARG A 215 -23.84 -2.70 14.01
CA ARG A 215 -22.38 -2.56 14.04
C ARG A 215 -21.95 -1.36 13.21
N ILE A 216 -21.00 -0.58 13.69
CA ILE A 216 -20.46 0.58 12.97
C ILE A 216 -18.95 0.35 12.75
N MET A 217 -18.55 0.14 11.51
CA MET A 217 -17.17 -0.08 11.12
C MET A 217 -16.63 1.14 10.36
N VAL A 218 -15.57 1.74 10.85
CA VAL A 218 -14.93 2.94 10.30
C VAL A 218 -13.57 2.60 9.74
N LEU A 219 -13.31 2.92 8.47
CA LEU A 219 -11.99 2.76 7.88
C LEU A 219 -11.24 4.09 7.88
N VAL A 220 -10.09 4.12 8.57
CA VAL A 220 -9.18 5.28 8.61
C VAL A 220 -7.84 4.91 7.99
N GLY A 221 -7.07 5.90 7.54
CA GLY A 221 -5.74 5.65 6.97
C GLY A 221 -5.30 6.67 5.94
N PRO A 222 -4.06 6.60 5.46
CA PRO A 222 -3.50 7.53 4.50
C PRO A 222 -4.26 7.63 3.18
N THR A 223 -3.90 8.64 2.38
CA THR A 223 -4.42 8.78 1.01
C THR A 223 -3.90 7.65 0.13
N GLY A 224 -4.76 7.11 -0.74
CA GLY A 224 -4.36 6.13 -1.76
C GLY A 224 -4.18 4.68 -1.27
N VAL A 225 -4.38 4.40 0.03
CA VAL A 225 -4.26 3.03 0.58
C VAL A 225 -5.43 2.10 0.25
N GLY A 226 -6.49 2.58 -0.42
CA GLY A 226 -7.60 1.74 -0.86
C GLY A 226 -8.79 1.66 0.10
N LYS A 227 -9.02 2.64 1.00
CA LYS A 227 -10.16 2.66 1.94
C LYS A 227 -11.51 2.49 1.25
N THR A 228 -11.83 3.38 0.31
CA THR A 228 -13.10 3.36 -0.45
C THR A 228 -13.31 2.05 -1.21
N THR A 229 -12.25 1.51 -1.82
CA THR A 229 -12.31 0.20 -2.48
C THR A 229 -12.54 -0.93 -1.48
N THR A 230 -11.93 -0.85 -0.30
CA THR A 230 -12.11 -1.84 0.77
C THR A 230 -13.52 -1.77 1.34
N ILE A 231 -14.09 -0.58 1.54
CA ILE A 231 -15.51 -0.39 1.90
C ILE A 231 -16.42 -1.10 0.89
N SER A 232 -16.23 -0.87 -0.40
CA SER A 232 -17.02 -1.51 -1.46
C SER A 232 -16.93 -3.04 -1.42
N LYS A 233 -15.73 -3.58 -1.15
CA LYS A 233 -15.53 -5.03 -1.03
C LYS A 233 -16.19 -5.60 0.23
N LEU A 234 -16.02 -4.95 1.39
CA LEU A 234 -16.68 -5.36 2.63
C LEU A 234 -18.21 -5.32 2.49
N ALA A 235 -18.74 -4.24 1.93
CA ALA A 235 -20.16 -4.10 1.68
C ALA A 235 -20.72 -5.28 0.85
N ALA A 236 -20.03 -5.60 -0.25
CA ALA A 236 -20.42 -6.74 -1.09
C ALA A 236 -20.36 -8.09 -0.34
N VAL A 237 -19.32 -8.31 0.46
CA VAL A 237 -19.18 -9.54 1.26
C VAL A 237 -20.32 -9.69 2.26
N TYR A 238 -20.69 -8.60 2.95
CA TYR A 238 -21.71 -8.64 3.98
C TYR A 238 -23.14 -8.71 3.41
N VAL A 239 -23.41 -8.06 2.26
CA VAL A 239 -24.74 -8.15 1.60
C VAL A 239 -24.97 -9.51 0.94
N ILE A 240 -23.95 -10.06 0.27
CA ILE A 240 -24.08 -11.36 -0.40
C ILE A 240 -24.10 -12.50 0.63
N GLY A 241 -23.43 -12.31 1.75
CA GLY A 241 -23.09 -13.36 2.69
C GLY A 241 -21.96 -14.25 2.14
N ARG A 242 -21.24 -14.88 3.03
CA ARG A 242 -20.24 -15.92 2.72
C ARG A 242 -20.40 -17.06 3.71
N GLU A 243 -19.80 -18.21 3.40
CA GLU A 243 -19.76 -19.35 4.32
C GLU A 243 -19.39 -18.89 5.75
N GLY A 244 -20.30 -19.08 6.71
CA GLY A 244 -20.14 -18.60 8.09
C GLY A 244 -20.49 -17.13 8.35
N VAL A 245 -20.82 -16.33 7.31
CA VAL A 245 -21.28 -14.94 7.45
C VAL A 245 -22.64 -14.81 6.75
N PRO A 246 -23.76 -14.77 7.48
CA PRO A 246 -25.06 -14.59 6.86
C PRO A 246 -25.18 -13.21 6.20
N PRO A 247 -26.00 -13.07 5.15
CA PRO A 247 -26.33 -11.77 4.59
C PRO A 247 -26.91 -10.83 5.65
N VAL A 248 -26.51 -9.56 5.59
CA VAL A 248 -26.98 -8.52 6.53
C VAL A 248 -27.32 -7.24 5.78
N GLU A 249 -28.17 -6.41 6.39
CA GLU A 249 -28.51 -5.09 5.86
C GLU A 249 -27.35 -4.11 6.09
N VAL A 250 -26.76 -3.64 4.98
CA VAL A 250 -25.59 -2.77 4.97
C VAL A 250 -25.94 -1.38 4.48
N ARG A 251 -25.41 -0.35 5.13
CA ARG A 251 -25.42 1.02 4.63
C ARG A 251 -24.00 1.57 4.62
N ILE A 252 -23.68 2.35 3.60
CA ILE A 252 -22.40 3.06 3.50
C ILE A 252 -22.64 4.54 3.81
N ILE A 253 -21.81 5.14 4.66
CA ILE A 253 -21.77 6.58 4.86
C ILE A 253 -20.39 7.08 4.50
N THR A 254 -20.28 8.04 3.58
CA THR A 254 -19.01 8.66 3.24
C THR A 254 -18.90 10.06 3.84
N ILE A 255 -17.74 10.34 4.43
CA ILE A 255 -17.34 11.69 4.82
C ILE A 255 -16.29 12.28 3.87
N ASP A 256 -15.91 11.55 2.78
CA ASP A 256 -14.99 12.02 1.73
C ASP A 256 -15.77 12.77 0.64
N LEU A 257 -16.23 13.97 0.96
CA LEU A 257 -17.03 14.81 0.06
C LEU A 257 -16.17 15.65 -0.90
N PHE A 258 -14.91 15.83 -0.58
CA PHE A 258 -14.03 16.73 -1.34
C PHE A 258 -13.33 16.05 -2.51
N ARG A 259 -13.25 14.75 -2.51
CA ARG A 259 -12.60 13.99 -3.57
C ARG A 259 -13.56 13.76 -4.71
N ILE A 260 -13.37 14.52 -5.79
CA ILE A 260 -14.15 14.38 -7.02
C ILE A 260 -14.13 12.92 -7.49
N GLY A 261 -15.32 12.34 -7.71
CA GLY A 261 -15.49 10.97 -8.18
C GLY A 261 -15.46 9.88 -7.11
N ALA A 262 -15.03 10.13 -5.86
CA ALA A 262 -15.04 9.11 -4.81
C ALA A 262 -16.48 8.74 -4.40
N LYS A 263 -17.33 9.74 -4.17
CA LYS A 263 -18.74 9.55 -3.88
C LYS A 263 -19.47 8.87 -5.03
N GLU A 264 -19.28 9.35 -6.27
CA GLU A 264 -19.87 8.76 -7.47
C GLU A 264 -19.46 7.28 -7.65
N GLN A 265 -18.21 6.95 -7.37
CA GLN A 265 -17.73 5.57 -7.41
C GLN A 265 -18.43 4.70 -6.36
N LEU A 266 -18.61 5.18 -5.13
CA LEU A 266 -19.34 4.47 -4.08
C LEU A 266 -20.83 4.33 -4.44
N GLU A 267 -21.48 5.40 -4.90
CA GLU A 267 -22.88 5.38 -5.32
C GLU A 267 -23.11 4.39 -6.47
N LYS A 268 -22.22 4.39 -7.46
CA LYS A 268 -22.28 3.42 -8.57
C LYS A 268 -22.17 1.98 -8.08
N THR A 269 -21.24 1.72 -7.16
CA THR A 269 -21.07 0.39 -6.59
C THR A 269 -22.25 0.03 -5.68
N GLY A 270 -22.73 0.97 -4.87
CA GLY A 270 -23.92 0.82 -4.02
C GLY A 270 -25.16 0.50 -4.84
N ASN A 271 -25.40 1.22 -5.92
CA ASN A 271 -26.54 0.99 -6.83
C ASN A 271 -26.52 -0.43 -7.44
N ILE A 272 -25.34 -0.92 -7.86
CA ILE A 272 -25.20 -2.30 -8.38
C ILE A 272 -25.57 -3.34 -7.33
N MET A 273 -25.21 -3.11 -6.07
CA MET A 273 -25.40 -4.02 -4.96
C MET A 273 -26.70 -3.73 -4.17
N GLN A 274 -27.48 -2.72 -4.57
CA GLN A 274 -28.67 -2.23 -3.87
C GLN A 274 -28.39 -1.78 -2.43
N ILE A 275 -27.20 -1.24 -2.19
CA ILE A 275 -26.76 -0.72 -0.90
C ILE A 275 -26.94 0.80 -0.89
N PRO A 276 -27.71 1.36 0.07
CA PRO A 276 -27.80 2.81 0.22
C PRO A 276 -26.44 3.45 0.57
N VAL A 277 -26.08 4.52 -0.16
CA VAL A 277 -24.89 5.31 0.09
C VAL A 277 -25.31 6.70 0.54
N LEU A 278 -24.99 7.03 1.77
CA LEU A 278 -25.28 8.30 2.44
C LEU A 278 -24.03 9.14 2.53
N SER A 279 -24.17 10.42 2.83
CA SER A 279 -23.05 11.33 3.02
C SER A 279 -23.25 12.24 4.24
N ALA A 280 -22.14 12.52 4.96
CA ALA A 280 -22.15 13.42 6.09
C ALA A 280 -20.92 14.33 6.01
N ASP A 281 -21.12 15.63 6.25
CA ASP A 281 -20.08 16.67 6.22
C ASP A 281 -19.58 17.08 7.59
N ASP A 282 -20.37 16.81 8.62
CA ASP A 282 -20.00 17.10 10.00
C ASP A 282 -20.46 16.00 10.99
N LYS A 283 -20.09 16.17 12.24
CA LYS A 283 -20.42 15.27 13.35
C LYS A 283 -21.93 15.08 13.55
N MET A 284 -22.69 16.16 13.41
CA MET A 284 -24.15 16.13 13.63
C MET A 284 -24.88 15.45 12.49
N ALA A 285 -24.46 15.72 11.26
CA ALA A 285 -24.96 15.05 10.06
C ALA A 285 -24.68 13.53 10.14
N LEU A 286 -23.45 13.13 10.48
CA LEU A 286 -23.08 11.73 10.63
C LEU A 286 -23.93 11.03 11.70
N ARG A 287 -24.11 11.65 12.86
CA ARG A 287 -24.94 11.12 13.94
C ARG A 287 -26.41 11.01 13.55
N LYS A 288 -26.92 11.98 12.81
CA LYS A 288 -28.30 12.01 12.30
C LYS A 288 -28.52 10.86 11.31
N GLU A 289 -27.63 10.67 10.34
CA GLU A 289 -27.75 9.59 9.35
C GLU A 289 -27.74 8.20 10.00
N ILE A 290 -26.85 7.99 10.99
CA ILE A 290 -26.84 6.74 11.76
C ILE A 290 -28.15 6.55 12.53
N ALA A 291 -28.64 7.60 13.21
CA ALA A 291 -29.86 7.52 14.03
C ALA A 291 -31.12 7.26 13.19
N LEU A 292 -31.26 7.92 12.04
CA LEU A 292 -32.41 7.75 11.15
C LEU A 292 -32.51 6.34 10.53
N ASN A 293 -31.38 5.66 10.37
CA ASN A 293 -31.33 4.35 9.74
C ASN A 293 -30.97 3.22 10.72
N PHE A 294 -31.05 3.48 12.03
CA PHE A 294 -30.57 2.59 13.07
C PHE A 294 -31.31 1.24 13.11
N GLU A 295 -32.63 1.25 13.01
CA GLU A 295 -33.48 0.05 13.13
C GLU A 295 -33.41 -0.86 11.87
N ASP A 296 -33.19 -0.24 10.69
CA ASP A 296 -33.17 -0.92 9.40
C ASP A 296 -31.77 -1.30 8.92
N THR A 297 -30.77 -1.28 9.80
CA THR A 297 -29.37 -1.52 9.42
C THR A 297 -28.70 -2.47 10.41
N ASP A 298 -28.02 -3.48 9.88
CA ASP A 298 -27.19 -4.37 10.69
C ASP A 298 -25.73 -3.87 10.76
N LEU A 299 -25.25 -3.26 9.65
CA LEU A 299 -23.86 -2.80 9.52
C LEU A 299 -23.77 -1.45 8.80
N PHE A 300 -23.22 -0.46 9.49
CA PHE A 300 -22.74 0.77 8.86
C PHE A 300 -21.26 0.65 8.51
N LEU A 301 -20.93 0.97 7.27
CA LEU A 301 -19.56 1.09 6.78
C LEU A 301 -19.25 2.56 6.52
N ILE A 302 -18.30 3.11 7.26
CA ILE A 302 -17.96 4.53 7.18
C ILE A 302 -16.66 4.71 6.37
N ASP A 303 -16.79 5.34 5.19
CA ASP A 303 -15.66 5.72 4.34
C ASP A 303 -15.14 7.11 4.72
N THR A 304 -13.82 7.24 4.87
CA THR A 304 -13.20 8.47 5.36
C THR A 304 -12.25 9.09 4.34
N ILE A 305 -12.03 10.40 4.51
CA ILE A 305 -11.01 11.15 3.77
C ILE A 305 -9.63 10.53 4.03
N GLY A 306 -8.83 10.39 2.97
CA GLY A 306 -7.44 10.01 3.11
C GLY A 306 -6.58 11.20 3.53
N ASN A 307 -6.04 11.18 4.74
CA ASN A 307 -5.18 12.24 5.24
C ASN A 307 -3.73 11.79 5.34
N SER A 308 -2.81 12.73 5.05
CA SER A 308 -1.40 12.47 5.28
C SER A 308 -1.13 12.25 6.78
N PRO A 309 -0.33 11.24 7.16
CA PRO A 309 0.09 11.06 8.55
C PRO A 309 0.82 12.27 9.14
N LYS A 310 1.32 13.18 8.30
CA LYS A 310 2.03 14.40 8.71
C LYS A 310 1.11 15.57 9.01
N ASP A 311 -0.18 15.48 8.65
CA ASP A 311 -1.16 16.57 8.81
C ASP A 311 -2.04 16.31 10.05
N ALA A 312 -1.50 16.63 11.21
CA ALA A 312 -2.18 16.43 12.50
C ALA A 312 -3.48 17.25 12.63
N ALA A 313 -3.56 18.42 11.97
CA ALA A 313 -4.77 19.27 12.00
C ALA A 313 -5.93 18.56 11.31
N LYS A 314 -5.72 18.08 10.06
CA LYS A 314 -6.75 17.34 9.33
C LYS A 314 -7.11 16.00 9.98
N LEU A 315 -6.17 15.34 10.64
CA LEU A 315 -6.48 14.15 11.43
C LEU A 315 -7.38 14.49 12.62
N GLY A 316 -7.16 15.64 13.27
CA GLY A 316 -8.01 16.15 14.34
C GLY A 316 -9.42 16.48 13.86
N GLU A 317 -9.57 17.21 12.76
CA GLU A 317 -10.86 17.54 12.13
C GLU A 317 -11.63 16.26 11.75
N MET A 318 -10.97 15.30 11.13
CA MET A 318 -11.57 14.02 10.78
C MET A 318 -12.05 13.26 12.03
N LYS A 319 -11.27 13.29 13.11
CA LYS A 319 -11.64 12.65 14.37
C LYS A 319 -12.88 13.29 14.98
N GLU A 320 -12.99 14.61 14.94
CA GLU A 320 -14.15 15.35 15.44
C GLU A 320 -15.44 14.93 14.70
N ILE A 321 -15.40 14.83 13.37
CA ILE A 321 -16.53 14.33 12.57
C ILE A 321 -16.88 12.91 13.00
N LEU A 322 -15.88 12.03 13.09
CA LEU A 322 -16.06 10.62 13.41
C LEU A 322 -16.54 10.33 14.85
N ASP A 323 -16.39 11.29 15.76
CA ASP A 323 -17.02 11.21 17.09
C ASP A 323 -18.56 11.14 16.99
N GLY A 324 -19.16 11.50 15.83
CA GLY A 324 -20.57 11.29 15.51
C GLY A 324 -21.00 9.83 15.46
N CYS A 325 -20.08 8.91 15.17
CA CYS A 325 -20.34 7.45 15.16
C CYS A 325 -20.63 6.89 16.56
N GLY A 326 -20.29 7.60 17.63
CA GLY A 326 -20.48 7.15 19.00
C GLY A 326 -19.37 6.20 19.49
N LYS A 327 -19.51 5.77 20.76
CA LYS A 327 -18.45 5.03 21.46
C LYS A 327 -18.33 3.56 21.03
N THR A 328 -19.35 3.00 20.37
CA THR A 328 -19.39 1.60 19.93
C THR A 328 -18.79 1.39 18.55
N ALA A 329 -18.41 2.47 17.86
CA ALA A 329 -17.80 2.39 16.55
C ALA A 329 -16.42 1.69 16.60
N GLU A 330 -16.22 0.79 15.64
CA GLU A 330 -14.99 0.03 15.47
C GLU A 330 -14.14 0.65 14.37
N PHE A 331 -13.00 1.19 14.77
CA PHE A 331 -12.06 1.76 13.83
C PHE A 331 -11.06 0.71 13.34
N HIS A 332 -10.80 0.70 12.05
CA HIS A 332 -9.79 -0.14 11.42
C HIS A 332 -8.84 0.72 10.59
N LEU A 333 -7.55 0.55 10.82
CA LEU A 333 -6.52 1.31 10.10
C LEU A 333 -6.16 0.58 8.81
N VAL A 334 -6.30 1.25 7.68
CA VAL A 334 -5.96 0.69 6.37
C VAL A 334 -4.56 1.11 5.96
N ILE A 335 -3.72 0.11 5.64
CA ILE A 335 -2.32 0.30 5.22
C ILE A 335 -2.08 -0.51 3.94
N SER A 336 -1.33 0.06 2.98
CA SER A 336 -0.88 -0.67 1.79
C SER A 336 0.29 -1.58 2.14
N ALA A 337 0.28 -2.81 1.63
CA ALA A 337 1.31 -3.82 1.88
C ALA A 337 2.70 -3.40 1.36
N GLY A 338 2.78 -2.62 0.27
CA GLY A 338 4.05 -2.11 -0.24
C GLY A 338 4.63 -0.91 0.53
N THR A 339 4.12 -0.58 1.73
CA THR A 339 4.60 0.55 2.53
C THR A 339 5.92 0.21 3.23
N LYS A 340 6.89 1.13 3.23
CA LYS A 340 8.18 0.96 3.90
C LYS A 340 8.04 0.85 5.41
N THR A 341 8.93 0.09 6.05
CA THR A 341 8.97 -0.14 7.52
C THR A 341 8.80 1.16 8.33
N SER A 342 9.62 2.18 8.07
CA SER A 342 9.57 3.46 8.77
C SER A 342 8.26 4.22 8.58
N ASP A 343 7.64 4.10 7.40
CA ASP A 343 6.38 4.74 7.09
C ASP A 343 5.21 4.02 7.78
N ILE A 344 5.25 2.67 7.86
CA ILE A 344 4.27 1.89 8.64
C ILE A 344 4.31 2.32 10.10
N GLU A 345 5.49 2.39 10.72
CA GLU A 345 5.65 2.82 12.12
C GLU A 345 5.06 4.23 12.36
N ASN A 346 5.34 5.14 11.42
CA ASN A 346 4.81 6.49 11.50
C ASN A 346 3.29 6.53 11.35
N ILE A 347 2.72 5.79 10.39
CA ILE A 347 1.27 5.66 10.20
C ILE A 347 0.60 5.11 11.45
N LEU A 348 1.09 3.99 12.00
CA LEU A 348 0.54 3.40 13.21
C LEU A 348 0.49 4.41 14.36
N ARG A 349 1.57 5.17 14.56
CA ARG A 349 1.67 6.19 15.62
C ARG A 349 0.71 7.37 15.39
N GLN A 350 0.64 7.89 14.18
CA GLN A 350 -0.19 9.07 13.88
C GLN A 350 -1.69 8.79 13.91
N PHE A 351 -2.09 7.54 13.60
CA PHE A 351 -3.48 7.12 13.65
C PHE A 351 -3.89 6.53 15.03
N GLU A 352 -2.99 6.41 16.00
CA GLU A 352 -3.29 5.93 17.35
C GLU A 352 -4.43 6.71 18.06
N PRO A 353 -4.60 8.04 17.86
CA PRO A 353 -5.72 8.79 18.45
C PRO A 353 -7.11 8.30 18.03
N PHE A 354 -7.24 7.53 16.93
CA PHE A 354 -8.51 6.92 16.52
C PHE A 354 -8.82 5.64 17.30
N ASN A 355 -7.90 5.14 18.12
CA ASN A 355 -8.05 3.90 18.90
C ASN A 355 -8.51 2.71 18.01
N TYR A 356 -7.84 2.53 16.87
CA TYR A 356 -8.19 1.47 15.93
C TYR A 356 -7.95 0.08 16.53
N ARG A 357 -8.91 -0.83 16.32
CA ARG A 357 -8.89 -2.21 16.85
C ARG A 357 -7.97 -3.12 16.06
N SER A 358 -7.85 -2.89 14.76
CA SER A 358 -7.02 -3.72 13.88
C SER A 358 -6.50 -2.96 12.68
N VAL A 359 -5.61 -3.61 11.95
CA VAL A 359 -5.09 -3.15 10.65
C VAL A 359 -5.74 -3.97 9.54
N ILE A 360 -6.10 -3.30 8.44
CA ILE A 360 -6.48 -3.91 7.17
C ILE A 360 -5.32 -3.71 6.22
N LEU A 361 -4.80 -4.80 5.67
CA LEU A 361 -3.73 -4.76 4.68
C LEU A 361 -4.31 -4.80 3.28
N THR A 362 -3.93 -3.81 2.46
CA THR A 362 -4.38 -3.72 1.08
C THR A 362 -3.24 -3.88 0.11
N LYS A 363 -3.58 -4.19 -1.15
CA LYS A 363 -2.61 -4.25 -2.25
C LYS A 363 -1.51 -5.28 -2.01
N LEU A 364 -1.87 -6.42 -1.43
CA LEU A 364 -0.92 -7.50 -1.21
C LEU A 364 -0.40 -8.07 -2.55
N ASP A 365 -1.16 -7.88 -3.62
CA ASP A 365 -0.81 -8.20 -5.01
C ASP A 365 0.24 -7.26 -5.64
N GLU A 366 0.56 -6.14 -4.97
CA GLU A 366 1.55 -5.16 -5.43
C GLU A 366 2.93 -5.36 -4.75
N THR A 367 3.10 -6.32 -3.84
CA THR A 367 4.37 -6.59 -3.14
C THR A 367 4.73 -8.07 -3.15
N GLU A 368 6.01 -8.36 -3.29
CA GLU A 368 6.57 -9.72 -3.22
C GLU A 368 6.94 -10.11 -1.79
N HIS A 369 7.24 -9.14 -0.92
CA HIS A 369 7.72 -9.37 0.43
C HIS A 369 6.81 -8.74 1.48
N VAL A 370 6.60 -9.46 2.59
CA VAL A 370 5.71 -9.06 3.69
C VAL A 370 6.40 -9.00 5.05
N GLY A 371 7.70 -9.29 5.11
CA GLY A 371 8.44 -9.32 6.37
C GLY A 371 8.53 -7.98 7.08
N ASN A 372 8.57 -6.87 6.32
CA ASN A 372 8.51 -5.51 6.85
C ASN A 372 7.23 -5.28 7.65
N ILE A 373 6.08 -5.70 7.11
CA ILE A 373 4.77 -5.58 7.76
C ILE A 373 4.71 -6.46 9.01
N ILE A 374 5.07 -7.74 8.86
CA ILE A 374 5.08 -8.70 9.97
C ILE A 374 5.94 -8.16 11.12
N SER A 375 7.15 -7.67 10.81
CA SER A 375 8.09 -7.12 11.80
C SER A 375 7.49 -5.97 12.61
N VAL A 376 6.86 -5.00 11.91
CA VAL A 376 6.33 -3.79 12.57
C VAL A 376 5.07 -4.13 13.36
N LEU A 377 4.16 -4.92 12.79
CA LEU A 377 2.92 -5.28 13.48
C LEU A 377 3.20 -6.13 14.73
N ALA A 378 4.19 -7.04 14.67
CA ALA A 378 4.65 -7.82 15.82
C ALA A 378 5.25 -6.91 16.89
N ASP A 379 6.15 -5.98 16.54
CA ASP A 379 6.76 -5.02 17.47
C ASP A 379 5.72 -4.13 18.16
N LYS A 380 4.73 -3.66 17.42
CA LYS A 380 3.66 -2.78 17.91
C LYS A 380 2.45 -3.52 18.48
N LYS A 381 2.47 -4.86 18.48
CA LYS A 381 1.38 -5.74 18.97
C LYS A 381 0.03 -5.38 18.33
N LYS A 382 0.04 -5.15 17.02
CA LYS A 382 -1.17 -4.83 16.23
C LYS A 382 -1.68 -6.05 15.49
N SER A 383 -2.99 -6.27 15.53
CA SER A 383 -3.64 -7.39 14.85
C SER A 383 -4.14 -6.99 13.46
N VAL A 384 -4.22 -7.97 12.56
CA VAL A 384 -4.74 -7.80 11.20
C VAL A 384 -6.12 -8.42 11.09
N SER A 385 -7.10 -7.68 10.51
CA SER A 385 -8.48 -8.16 10.33
C SER A 385 -8.75 -8.66 8.92
N TYR A 386 -8.39 -7.89 7.91
CA TYR A 386 -8.63 -8.22 6.50
C TYR A 386 -7.39 -7.99 5.66
N ILE A 387 -7.32 -8.73 4.55
CA ILE A 387 -6.30 -8.58 3.51
C ILE A 387 -7.02 -8.40 2.16
N THR A 388 -6.55 -7.45 1.33
CA THR A 388 -6.98 -7.35 -0.07
C THR A 388 -5.80 -7.59 -1.00
N ASP A 389 -6.04 -8.38 -2.05
CA ASP A 389 -5.05 -8.92 -2.98
C ASP A 389 -5.49 -8.77 -4.44
N GLY A 390 -6.01 -7.60 -4.83
CA GLY A 390 -6.41 -7.28 -6.20
C GLY A 390 -7.58 -6.31 -6.24
N GLN A 391 -8.15 -6.09 -7.43
CA GLN A 391 -9.15 -5.04 -7.69
C GLN A 391 -10.58 -5.55 -7.80
N LYS A 392 -10.81 -6.87 -7.88
CA LYS A 392 -12.14 -7.44 -8.12
C LYS A 392 -13.01 -7.40 -6.87
N ILE A 393 -14.25 -6.90 -7.01
CA ILE A 393 -15.27 -6.88 -5.97
C ILE A 393 -16.26 -8.02 -6.27
N PRO A 394 -16.61 -8.88 -5.30
CA PRO A 394 -16.14 -8.97 -3.91
C PRO A 394 -14.94 -9.90 -3.69
N LEU A 395 -14.30 -10.40 -4.76
CA LEU A 395 -13.42 -11.56 -4.73
C LEU A 395 -12.09 -11.32 -3.98
N ASN A 396 -11.50 -10.12 -4.16
CA ASN A 396 -10.17 -9.83 -3.65
C ASN A 396 -10.19 -9.17 -2.26
N ILE A 397 -10.95 -9.73 -1.32
CA ILE A 397 -10.89 -9.42 0.10
C ILE A 397 -11.15 -10.68 0.91
N ASN A 398 -10.37 -10.90 1.94
CA ASN A 398 -10.49 -12.05 2.82
C ASN A 398 -10.17 -11.66 4.26
N LYS A 399 -10.70 -12.43 5.23
CA LYS A 399 -10.21 -12.35 6.61
C LYS A 399 -8.73 -12.67 6.65
N ALA A 400 -7.99 -11.98 7.51
CA ALA A 400 -6.57 -12.25 7.68
C ALA A 400 -6.39 -13.64 8.32
N ALA A 401 -5.42 -14.39 7.81
CA ALA A 401 -5.01 -15.69 8.33
C ALA A 401 -3.50 -15.80 8.29
N VAL A 402 -2.89 -16.44 9.30
CA VAL A 402 -1.44 -16.58 9.42
C VAL A 402 -0.85 -17.26 8.18
N VAL A 403 -1.50 -18.28 7.67
CA VAL A 403 -1.07 -19.01 6.49
C VAL A 403 -0.84 -18.09 5.28
N ARG A 404 -1.66 -17.05 5.11
CA ARG A 404 -1.53 -16.08 3.99
C ARG A 404 -0.24 -15.29 4.02
N PHE A 405 0.29 -15.02 5.17
CA PHE A 405 1.59 -14.36 5.31
C PHE A 405 2.73 -15.33 5.06
N LEU A 406 2.63 -16.55 5.63
CA LEU A 406 3.71 -17.52 5.56
C LEU A 406 3.93 -18.10 4.16
N ILE A 407 2.87 -18.28 3.36
CA ILE A 407 3.01 -18.76 1.96
C ILE A 407 3.65 -17.73 1.01
N ASN A 408 3.70 -16.47 1.40
CA ASN A 408 4.34 -15.38 0.65
C ASN A 408 5.79 -15.14 1.08
N LEU A 409 6.38 -16.02 1.91
CA LEU A 409 7.78 -15.92 2.30
C LEU A 409 8.67 -16.67 1.30
N GLU A 410 9.49 -15.92 0.58
CA GLU A 410 10.39 -16.45 -0.43
C GLU A 410 11.52 -17.27 0.20
N GLY A 411 11.90 -18.38 -0.45
CA GLY A 411 12.99 -19.26 -0.02
C GLY A 411 12.69 -20.17 1.16
N PHE A 412 11.54 -20.05 1.80
CA PHE A 412 11.08 -20.98 2.83
C PHE A 412 10.37 -22.18 2.20
N LYS A 413 10.64 -23.38 2.74
CA LYS A 413 9.88 -24.58 2.40
C LYS A 413 8.59 -24.61 3.23
N VAL A 414 7.51 -24.12 2.64
CA VAL A 414 6.22 -24.01 3.31
C VAL A 414 5.42 -25.30 3.14
N ASP A 415 5.19 -26.04 4.22
CA ASP A 415 4.22 -27.13 4.30
C ASP A 415 2.87 -26.55 4.78
N ARG A 416 1.97 -26.34 3.81
CA ARG A 416 0.67 -25.70 4.07
C ARG A 416 -0.16 -26.47 5.09
N ASP A 417 -0.22 -27.80 4.99
CA ASP A 417 -1.03 -28.62 5.87
C ASP A 417 -0.53 -28.57 7.33
N LYS A 418 0.78 -28.51 7.52
CA LYS A 418 1.37 -28.31 8.85
C LYS A 418 1.04 -26.93 9.42
N ILE A 419 1.14 -25.88 8.58
CA ILE A 419 0.84 -24.50 8.99
C ILE A 419 -0.64 -24.36 9.35
N GLU A 420 -1.55 -24.88 8.53
CA GLU A 420 -2.99 -24.81 8.79
C GLU A 420 -3.40 -25.59 10.05
N LYS A 421 -2.72 -26.70 10.36
CA LYS A 421 -2.91 -27.42 11.63
C LYS A 421 -2.41 -26.63 12.83
N ARG A 422 -1.30 -25.91 12.68
CA ARG A 422 -0.70 -25.12 13.77
C ARG A 422 -1.43 -23.81 14.01
N PHE A 423 -1.86 -23.16 12.92
CA PHE A 423 -2.55 -21.89 12.93
C PHE A 423 -3.89 -22.03 12.18
N PRO A 424 -4.88 -22.70 12.79
CA PRO A 424 -6.15 -22.90 12.12
C PRO A 424 -6.80 -21.55 11.85
N SER A 425 -7.06 -21.29 10.58
CA SER A 425 -8.01 -20.28 10.18
C SER A 425 -9.40 -20.76 10.63
N GLY A 426 -10.22 -19.89 11.23
CA GLY A 426 -11.55 -20.29 11.68
C GLY A 426 -12.36 -20.93 10.54
N GLU A 427 -13.38 -21.72 10.88
CA GLU A 427 -14.18 -22.51 9.91
C GLU A 427 -14.71 -21.71 8.71
N ALA A 428 -14.84 -20.39 8.82
CA ALA A 428 -15.23 -19.48 7.75
C ALA A 428 -14.12 -19.18 6.71
N ASP A 429 -12.87 -19.60 6.95
CA ASP A 429 -11.71 -19.23 6.12
C ASP A 429 -11.24 -20.33 5.15
N GLN A 430 -12.01 -21.43 5.02
CA GLN A 430 -11.74 -22.48 4.03
C GLN A 430 -12.09 -22.04 2.60
N PHE A 431 -11.68 -20.83 2.23
CA PHE A 431 -11.75 -20.43 0.84
C PHE A 431 -10.73 -21.21 0.03
N LYS A 432 -11.23 -21.99 -0.94
CA LYS A 432 -10.42 -22.67 -1.94
C LYS A 432 -9.56 -21.63 -2.66
N TRP A 433 -8.31 -21.64 -2.31
CA TRP A 433 -7.24 -20.93 -3.01
C TRP A 433 -7.01 -21.60 -4.35
N LYS A 434 -7.08 -20.83 -5.43
CA LYS A 434 -6.48 -21.22 -6.71
C LYS A 434 -5.16 -20.50 -6.87
#